data_e4d711e968582adcd839d5288f499ce7
#
_entry.id   e4d711e968582adcd839d5288f499ce7
#
_cell.length_a   1.000
_cell.length_b   1.000
_cell.length_c   1.000
_cell.angle_alpha   90.00
_cell.angle_beta   90.00
_cell.angle_gamma   90.00
#
_symmetry.space_group_name_H-M   'P 1'
#
loop_
_entity.id
_entity.type
_entity.pdbx_description
1 polymer ?
#
loop_
_entity_poly.entity_id
_entity_poly.type
_entity_poly.pdbx_seq_one_letter_code
_entity_poly.pdbx_strand_id
1 'polypeptide(L)'
;RHLVRRIVLKRVIYGADMNPMAVELAKLSLWLHSFTVGAPLSFLDHHLRAGNSLFGEFVQPVLEEQSTRYGILPPADVLTQASRSAGAMANIETLSDADIAEVTQSKVFFDVMEDQTRRLQAFLDLWHADRWLATGDDLNTIARGNLLSGAYGDPVLLANGEVSLSAPGPEAPDIRKGRKRIPASEAFRVARESLAKARALSRDCRFLHWELAFPGVWTGWEARRTAGGFDAVIGNPPWDRMKLQEVEWFAARAPEIARQQRASDRARMVAAIRKQDGDLAADYDRAAWVAEASASVARSCGAYPLLSGGDTNLYALFVERALRLVKAEGIVGLLVPSGIAADKGAAAFFRSIA
;
A
#
# COMPACT_ATOMS: atom_id res chain seq x y z
N ARG A 1 7.56 -36.05 -5.80
CA ARG A 1 8.35 -34.79 -5.75
C ARG A 1 7.53 -33.60 -6.26
N HIS A 2 6.86 -33.70 -7.42
CA HIS A 2 6.06 -32.60 -7.99
C HIS A 2 4.84 -32.24 -7.13
N LEU A 3 4.12 -33.23 -6.58
CA LEU A 3 3.00 -32.97 -5.67
C LEU A 3 3.41 -32.16 -4.44
N VAL A 4 4.56 -32.48 -3.82
CA VAL A 4 5.07 -31.72 -2.67
C VAL A 4 5.37 -30.28 -3.06
N ARG A 5 5.95 -30.02 -4.24
CA ARG A 5 6.17 -28.68 -4.74
C ARG A 5 4.86 -27.89 -4.91
N ARG A 6 3.81 -28.51 -5.46
CA ARG A 6 2.49 -27.88 -5.57
C ARG A 6 1.93 -27.50 -4.21
N ILE A 7 2.01 -28.40 -3.22
CA ILE A 7 1.55 -28.15 -1.86
C ILE A 7 2.33 -26.96 -1.25
N VAL A 8 3.65 -26.92 -1.43
CA VAL A 8 4.48 -25.81 -0.92
C VAL A 8 4.09 -24.49 -1.60
N LEU A 9 3.90 -24.48 -2.92
CA LEU A 9 3.47 -23.29 -3.65
C LEU A 9 2.11 -22.76 -3.19
N LYS A 10 1.18 -23.66 -2.90
CA LYS A 10 -0.19 -23.30 -2.56
C LYS A 10 -0.42 -22.96 -1.09
N ARG A 11 0.53 -23.31 -0.19
CA ARG A 11 0.34 -23.17 1.28
C ARG A 11 1.45 -22.43 1.99
N VAL A 12 2.59 -22.25 1.34
CA VAL A 12 3.80 -21.78 2.07
C VAL A 12 4.41 -20.55 1.43
N ILE A 13 4.37 -20.43 0.09
CA ILE A 13 5.06 -19.35 -0.61
C ILE A 13 4.10 -18.21 -0.89
N TYR A 14 4.37 -17.06 -0.29
CA TYR A 14 3.68 -15.80 -0.52
C TYR A 14 4.63 -14.82 -1.21
N GLY A 15 4.09 -13.94 -2.04
CA GLY A 15 4.88 -12.94 -2.74
C GLY A 15 4.10 -11.68 -3.07
N ALA A 16 4.79 -10.56 -3.04
CA ALA A 16 4.25 -9.28 -3.47
C ALA A 16 5.27 -8.56 -4.34
N ASP A 17 4.82 -8.01 -5.45
CA ASP A 17 5.60 -7.16 -6.34
C ASP A 17 4.75 -5.97 -6.81
N MET A 18 5.36 -4.81 -6.96
CA MET A 18 4.68 -3.61 -7.46
C MET A 18 4.29 -3.74 -8.93
N ASN A 19 5.03 -4.53 -9.71
CA ASN A 19 4.78 -4.76 -11.12
C ASN A 19 3.86 -5.97 -11.34
N PRO A 20 2.61 -5.79 -11.82
CA PRO A 20 1.68 -6.91 -12.07
C PRO A 20 2.22 -7.92 -13.06
N MET A 21 2.99 -7.48 -14.07
CA MET A 21 3.59 -8.40 -15.04
C MET A 21 4.62 -9.32 -14.36
N ALA A 22 5.40 -8.80 -13.40
CA ALA A 22 6.33 -9.61 -12.62
C ALA A 22 5.59 -10.67 -11.80
N VAL A 23 4.43 -10.31 -11.22
CA VAL A 23 3.57 -11.27 -10.50
C VAL A 23 3.06 -12.37 -11.42
N GLU A 24 2.55 -12.02 -12.61
CA GLU A 24 2.08 -13.02 -13.59
C GLU A 24 3.21 -13.94 -14.08
N LEU A 25 4.40 -13.38 -14.34
CA LEU A 25 5.57 -14.16 -14.69
C LEU A 25 6.03 -15.08 -13.54
N ALA A 26 5.93 -14.62 -12.29
CA ALA A 26 6.22 -15.44 -11.12
C ALA A 26 5.24 -16.63 -11.02
N LYS A 27 3.93 -16.39 -11.19
CA LYS A 27 2.91 -17.45 -11.22
C LYS A 27 3.24 -18.49 -12.29
N LEU A 28 3.54 -18.05 -13.50
CA LEU A 28 3.90 -18.93 -14.61
C LEU A 28 5.18 -19.73 -14.32
N SER A 29 6.22 -19.09 -13.81
CA SER A 29 7.51 -19.71 -13.49
C SER A 29 7.36 -20.77 -12.39
N LEU A 30 6.63 -20.46 -11.34
CA LEU A 30 6.36 -21.38 -10.24
C LEU A 30 5.50 -22.56 -10.68
N TRP A 31 4.51 -22.32 -11.56
CA TRP A 31 3.74 -23.38 -12.16
C TRP A 31 4.61 -24.32 -13.01
N LEU A 32 5.46 -23.78 -13.89
CA LEU A 32 6.39 -24.60 -14.69
C LEU A 32 7.31 -25.45 -13.81
N HIS A 33 7.75 -24.91 -12.66
CA HIS A 33 8.62 -25.62 -11.71
C HIS A 33 7.91 -26.76 -10.97
N SER A 34 6.58 -26.68 -10.83
CA SER A 34 5.72 -27.67 -10.19
C SER A 34 4.88 -28.48 -11.19
N PHE A 35 5.14 -28.33 -12.48
CA PHE A 35 4.34 -28.93 -13.54
C PHE A 35 4.15 -30.43 -13.33
N THR A 36 2.90 -30.86 -13.44
CA THR A 36 2.49 -32.26 -13.32
C THR A 36 1.60 -32.61 -14.51
N VAL A 37 1.95 -33.62 -15.25
CA VAL A 37 1.17 -34.06 -16.43
C VAL A 37 -0.25 -34.41 -16.01
N GLY A 38 -1.21 -33.84 -16.72
CA GLY A 38 -2.64 -34.07 -16.47
C GLY A 38 -3.28 -33.20 -15.39
N ALA A 39 -2.50 -32.36 -14.69
CA ALA A 39 -3.06 -31.42 -13.73
C ALA A 39 -3.13 -30.00 -14.31
N PRO A 40 -4.19 -29.23 -14.01
CA PRO A 40 -4.34 -27.83 -14.44
C PRO A 40 -3.31 -26.92 -13.78
N LEU A 41 -3.26 -25.65 -14.23
CA LEU A 41 -2.55 -24.57 -13.56
C LEU A 41 -3.09 -24.40 -12.14
N SER A 42 -2.19 -24.40 -11.15
CA SER A 42 -2.59 -24.09 -9.77
C SER A 42 -3.04 -22.65 -9.65
N PHE A 43 -4.09 -22.40 -8.88
CA PHE A 43 -4.54 -21.06 -8.55
C PHE A 43 -3.59 -20.45 -7.53
N LEU A 44 -2.93 -19.33 -7.87
CA LEU A 44 -1.91 -18.70 -7.05
C LEU A 44 -2.21 -17.22 -6.72
N ASP A 45 -3.36 -16.69 -7.15
CA ASP A 45 -3.72 -15.28 -6.92
C ASP A 45 -3.86 -14.94 -5.44
N HIS A 46 -4.20 -15.90 -4.61
CA HIS A 46 -4.30 -15.74 -3.16
C HIS A 46 -2.93 -15.60 -2.47
N HIS A 47 -1.86 -16.06 -3.10
CA HIS A 47 -0.50 -16.04 -2.54
C HIS A 47 0.44 -15.06 -3.25
N LEU A 48 0.17 -14.70 -4.51
CA LEU A 48 1.01 -13.79 -5.29
C LEU A 48 0.21 -12.55 -5.65
N ARG A 49 0.56 -11.43 -5.04
CA ARG A 49 -0.21 -10.18 -5.10
C ARG A 49 0.58 -9.05 -5.76
N ALA A 50 -0.11 -8.30 -6.63
CA ALA A 50 0.44 -7.08 -7.17
C ALA A 50 0.14 -5.91 -6.22
N GLY A 51 1.19 -5.24 -5.73
CA GLY A 51 1.03 -4.10 -4.85
C GLY A 51 2.34 -3.55 -4.32
N ASN A 52 2.27 -2.36 -3.76
CA ASN A 52 3.43 -1.68 -3.20
C ASN A 52 3.72 -2.20 -1.80
N SER A 53 4.74 -3.03 -1.67
CA SER A 53 5.14 -3.70 -0.41
C SER A 53 5.49 -2.73 0.72
N LEU A 54 5.88 -1.50 0.40
CA LEU A 54 6.27 -0.48 1.38
C LEU A 54 5.10 0.38 1.84
N PHE A 55 4.11 0.62 0.98
CA PHE A 55 3.00 1.53 1.27
C PHE A 55 1.69 0.79 1.44
N GLY A 56 1.08 1.02 2.57
CA GLY A 56 -0.15 0.40 3.05
C GLY A 56 -0.18 0.41 4.57
N GLU A 57 -1.34 0.19 5.12
CA GLU A 57 -1.60 0.27 6.55
C GLU A 57 -1.80 -1.12 7.15
N PHE A 58 -1.57 -1.23 8.45
CA PHE A 58 -2.03 -2.32 9.29
C PHE A 58 -3.35 -1.93 9.94
N VAL A 59 -4.26 -2.88 10.09
CA VAL A 59 -5.65 -2.61 10.49
C VAL A 59 -5.72 -1.99 11.87
N GLN A 60 -5.17 -2.64 12.89
CA GLN A 60 -5.33 -2.21 14.27
C GLN A 60 -4.74 -0.82 14.56
N PRO A 61 -3.52 -0.46 14.09
CA PRO A 61 -3.00 0.89 14.28
C PRO A 61 -3.88 1.99 13.70
N VAL A 62 -4.51 1.73 12.53
CA VAL A 62 -5.44 2.69 11.91
C VAL A 62 -6.70 2.84 12.75
N LEU A 63 -7.27 1.74 13.25
CA LEU A 63 -8.47 1.79 14.09
C LEU A 63 -8.21 2.50 15.42
N GLU A 64 -7.06 2.28 16.03
CA GLU A 64 -6.65 2.98 17.24
C GLU A 64 -6.45 4.48 17.00
N GLU A 65 -5.79 4.84 15.89
CA GLU A 65 -5.61 6.25 15.52
C GLU A 65 -6.95 6.92 15.20
N GLN A 66 -7.84 6.24 14.46
CA GLN A 66 -9.18 6.74 14.14
C GLN A 66 -10.00 6.98 15.41
N SER A 67 -10.05 5.99 16.30
CA SER A 67 -10.75 6.10 17.58
C SER A 67 -10.20 7.24 18.44
N THR A 68 -8.87 7.35 18.55
CA THR A 68 -8.21 8.39 19.35
C THR A 68 -8.43 9.78 18.77
N ARG A 69 -8.35 9.91 17.44
CA ARG A 69 -8.38 11.21 16.74
C ARG A 69 -9.79 11.73 16.51
N TYR A 70 -10.74 10.83 16.24
CA TYR A 70 -12.10 11.20 15.83
C TYR A 70 -13.20 10.64 16.72
N GLY A 71 -12.88 9.76 17.68
CA GLY A 71 -13.88 9.13 18.56
C GLY A 71 -14.79 8.11 17.85
N ILE A 72 -14.42 7.66 16.66
CA ILE A 72 -15.22 6.78 15.81
C ILE A 72 -14.51 5.44 15.66
N LEU A 73 -15.28 4.37 15.74
CA LEU A 73 -14.83 3.01 15.36
C LEU A 73 -15.52 2.62 14.06
N PRO A 74 -14.85 1.89 13.18
CA PRO A 74 -15.50 1.31 12.01
C PRO A 74 -16.62 0.37 12.45
N PRO A 75 -17.62 0.16 11.58
CA PRO A 75 -18.70 -0.79 11.85
C PRO A 75 -18.13 -2.18 12.21
N ALA A 76 -18.70 -2.80 13.24
CA ALA A 76 -18.22 -4.09 13.75
C ALA A 76 -18.25 -5.21 12.69
N ASP A 77 -19.15 -5.13 11.72
CA ASP A 77 -19.28 -6.07 10.62
C ASP A 77 -18.04 -6.06 9.71
N VAL A 78 -17.35 -4.93 9.54
CA VAL A 78 -16.16 -4.81 8.70
C VAL A 78 -15.01 -5.68 9.23
N LEU A 79 -14.79 -5.69 10.54
CA LEU A 79 -13.77 -6.56 11.17
C LEU A 79 -14.19 -8.03 11.15
N THR A 80 -15.49 -8.29 11.36
CA THR A 80 -16.02 -9.66 11.25
C THR A 80 -15.87 -10.20 9.83
N GLN A 81 -16.08 -9.38 8.81
CA GLN A 81 -15.86 -9.78 7.41
C GLN A 81 -14.38 -10.04 7.14
N ALA A 82 -13.47 -9.20 7.63
CA ALA A 82 -12.03 -9.45 7.52
C ALA A 82 -11.60 -10.75 8.22
N SER A 83 -12.18 -11.06 9.38
CA SER A 83 -11.98 -12.36 10.06
C SER A 83 -12.47 -13.54 9.22
N ARG A 84 -13.61 -13.42 8.58
CA ARG A 84 -14.15 -14.46 7.67
C ARG A 84 -13.29 -14.69 6.43
N SER A 85 -12.62 -13.65 5.94
CA SER A 85 -11.71 -13.75 4.78
C SER A 85 -10.54 -14.71 5.07
N ALA A 86 -10.05 -14.78 6.30
CA ALA A 86 -9.06 -15.77 6.72
C ALA A 86 -9.57 -17.20 6.59
N GLY A 87 -10.86 -17.43 6.89
CA GLY A 87 -11.51 -18.73 6.67
C GLY A 87 -11.62 -19.10 5.18
N ALA A 88 -11.96 -18.13 4.33
CA ALA A 88 -11.98 -18.34 2.88
C ALA A 88 -10.59 -18.70 2.34
N MET A 89 -9.54 -18.01 2.82
CA MET A 89 -8.15 -18.32 2.49
C MET A 89 -7.77 -19.75 2.89
N ALA A 90 -8.09 -20.16 4.12
CA ALA A 90 -7.84 -21.52 4.60
C ALA A 90 -8.54 -22.58 3.73
N ASN A 91 -9.75 -22.30 3.24
CA ASN A 91 -10.44 -23.19 2.31
C ASN A 91 -9.69 -23.35 0.98
N ILE A 92 -9.15 -22.26 0.42
CA ILE A 92 -8.31 -22.32 -0.80
C ILE A 92 -7.09 -23.23 -0.56
N GLU A 93 -6.43 -23.07 0.57
CA GLU A 93 -5.22 -23.82 0.91
C GLU A 93 -5.47 -25.32 1.16
N THR A 94 -6.72 -25.72 1.46
CA THR A 94 -7.08 -27.14 1.59
C THR A 94 -7.19 -27.86 0.25
N LEU A 95 -7.52 -27.15 -0.83
CA LEU A 95 -7.66 -27.70 -2.16
C LEU A 95 -6.29 -28.02 -2.76
N SER A 96 -6.19 -29.09 -3.52
CA SER A 96 -4.93 -29.53 -4.16
C SER A 96 -4.75 -28.98 -5.57
N ASP A 97 -5.83 -28.43 -6.16
CA ASP A 97 -5.95 -28.08 -7.58
C ASP A 97 -5.65 -29.28 -8.50
N ALA A 98 -6.06 -30.49 -8.08
CA ALA A 98 -5.81 -31.69 -8.83
C ALA A 98 -6.57 -31.70 -10.17
N ASP A 99 -7.72 -31.06 -10.21
CA ASP A 99 -8.55 -30.91 -11.39
C ASP A 99 -9.08 -29.49 -11.58
N ILE A 100 -9.77 -29.24 -12.70
CA ILE A 100 -10.32 -27.93 -13.06
C ILE A 100 -11.42 -27.51 -12.08
N ALA A 101 -12.16 -28.44 -11.49
CA ALA A 101 -13.22 -28.11 -10.55
C ALA A 101 -12.65 -27.52 -9.26
N GLU A 102 -11.58 -28.11 -8.72
CA GLU A 102 -10.89 -27.56 -7.54
C GLU A 102 -10.26 -26.18 -7.83
N VAL A 103 -9.68 -25.96 -9.01
CA VAL A 103 -9.17 -24.64 -9.41
C VAL A 103 -10.29 -23.62 -9.49
N THR A 104 -11.44 -23.98 -10.06
CA THR A 104 -12.62 -23.11 -10.13
C THR A 104 -13.13 -22.78 -8.73
N GLN A 105 -13.16 -23.75 -7.82
CA GLN A 105 -13.57 -23.57 -6.44
C GLN A 105 -12.59 -22.66 -5.68
N SER A 106 -11.27 -22.81 -5.89
CA SER A 106 -10.25 -21.91 -5.34
C SER A 106 -10.51 -20.46 -5.76
N LYS A 107 -10.87 -20.24 -7.02
CA LYS A 107 -11.22 -18.90 -7.51
C LYS A 107 -12.48 -18.34 -6.84
N VAL A 108 -13.53 -19.14 -6.67
CA VAL A 108 -14.75 -18.72 -5.98
C VAL A 108 -14.45 -18.29 -4.54
N PHE A 109 -13.66 -19.07 -3.79
CA PHE A 109 -13.26 -18.68 -2.44
C PHE A 109 -12.42 -17.40 -2.42
N PHE A 110 -11.57 -17.21 -3.42
CA PHE A 110 -10.79 -16.00 -3.55
C PHE A 110 -11.66 -14.77 -3.82
N ASP A 111 -12.64 -14.86 -4.72
CA ASP A 111 -13.59 -13.79 -4.99
C ASP A 111 -14.40 -13.43 -3.73
N VAL A 112 -14.79 -14.43 -2.92
CA VAL A 112 -15.43 -14.22 -1.62
C VAL A 112 -14.50 -13.50 -0.64
N MET A 113 -13.23 -13.91 -0.57
CA MET A 113 -12.23 -13.27 0.28
C MET A 113 -12.04 -11.79 -0.10
N GLU A 114 -11.94 -11.49 -1.38
CA GLU A 114 -11.80 -10.11 -1.87
C GLU A 114 -13.06 -9.27 -1.57
N ASP A 115 -14.24 -9.85 -1.74
CA ASP A 115 -15.49 -9.17 -1.40
C ASP A 115 -15.58 -8.82 0.09
N GLN A 116 -15.21 -9.77 0.94
CA GLN A 116 -15.21 -9.59 2.40
C GLN A 116 -14.21 -8.53 2.89
N THR A 117 -13.10 -8.34 2.19
CA THR A 117 -12.06 -7.36 2.58
C THR A 117 -12.23 -6.00 1.90
N ARG A 118 -13.03 -5.90 0.85
CA ARG A 118 -13.15 -4.71 -0.02
C ARG A 118 -13.43 -3.41 0.71
N ARG A 119 -14.39 -3.39 1.63
CA ARG A 119 -14.75 -2.19 2.40
C ARG A 119 -13.61 -1.70 3.27
N LEU A 120 -12.99 -2.62 3.99
CA LEU A 120 -11.84 -2.31 4.86
C LEU A 120 -10.63 -1.88 4.03
N GLN A 121 -10.36 -2.55 2.92
CA GLN A 121 -9.29 -2.15 2.00
C GLN A 121 -9.50 -0.73 1.48
N ALA A 122 -10.69 -0.40 0.98
CA ALA A 122 -11.00 0.93 0.48
C ALA A 122 -10.83 2.01 1.58
N PHE A 123 -11.22 1.70 2.81
CA PHE A 123 -11.04 2.59 3.94
C PHE A 123 -9.56 2.78 4.29
N LEU A 124 -8.77 1.71 4.35
CA LEU A 124 -7.33 1.80 4.59
C LEU A 124 -6.60 2.53 3.44
N ASP A 125 -7.05 2.34 2.20
CA ASP A 125 -6.58 3.09 1.04
C ASP A 125 -6.83 4.60 1.20
N LEU A 126 -8.04 4.98 1.62
CA LEU A 126 -8.39 6.38 1.90
C LEU A 126 -7.54 6.94 3.04
N TRP A 127 -7.37 6.18 4.12
CA TRP A 127 -6.56 6.56 5.28
C TRP A 127 -5.10 6.76 4.91
N HIS A 128 -4.52 5.82 4.16
CA HIS A 128 -3.13 5.91 3.70
C HIS A 128 -2.94 7.06 2.72
N ALA A 129 -3.85 7.23 1.75
CA ALA A 129 -3.83 8.34 0.80
C ALA A 129 -3.95 9.70 1.48
N ASP A 130 -4.67 9.79 2.60
CA ASP A 130 -4.76 11.02 3.39
C ASP A 130 -3.37 11.51 3.84
N ARG A 131 -2.47 10.59 4.21
CA ARG A 131 -1.08 10.94 4.59
C ARG A 131 -0.30 11.53 3.41
N TRP A 132 -0.54 11.05 2.20
CA TRP A 132 0.09 11.55 0.97
C TRP A 132 -0.45 12.92 0.54
N LEU A 133 -1.73 13.17 0.77
CA LEU A 133 -2.41 14.42 0.41
C LEU A 133 -2.27 15.51 1.48
N ALA A 134 -1.55 15.24 2.57
CA ALA A 134 -1.35 16.19 3.66
C ALA A 134 -0.55 17.41 3.18
N THR A 135 -1.21 18.57 3.18
CA THR A 135 -0.58 19.88 3.02
C THR A 135 -0.65 20.61 4.35
N GLY A 136 0.24 21.57 4.60
CA GLY A 136 0.19 22.39 5.81
C GLY A 136 -0.96 23.40 5.85
N ASP A 137 -1.84 23.41 4.86
CA ASP A 137 -2.96 24.32 4.74
C ASP A 137 -4.14 23.93 5.65
N ASP A 138 -4.73 24.93 6.30
CA ASP A 138 -5.83 24.76 7.25
C ASP A 138 -7.09 24.21 6.60
N LEU A 139 -7.45 24.72 5.41
CA LEU A 139 -8.64 24.30 4.68
C LEU A 139 -8.54 22.81 4.30
N ASN A 140 -7.40 22.42 3.75
CA ASN A 140 -7.12 21.01 3.39
C ASN A 140 -7.20 20.12 4.63
N THR A 141 -6.55 20.52 5.74
CA THR A 141 -6.55 19.76 7.00
C THR A 141 -7.96 19.55 7.55
N ILE A 142 -8.80 20.60 7.55
CA ILE A 142 -10.18 20.53 8.02
C ILE A 142 -11.03 19.65 7.08
N ALA A 143 -10.93 19.87 5.79
CA ALA A 143 -11.71 19.13 4.79
C ALA A 143 -11.46 17.62 4.88
N ARG A 144 -10.20 17.22 4.99
CA ARG A 144 -9.80 15.82 5.13
C ARG A 144 -10.16 15.25 6.51
N GLY A 145 -10.00 16.05 7.56
CA GLY A 145 -10.46 15.68 8.91
C GLY A 145 -11.95 15.41 8.94
N ASN A 146 -12.76 16.25 8.31
CA ASN A 146 -14.23 16.04 8.20
C ASN A 146 -14.59 14.80 7.38
N LEU A 147 -13.80 14.46 6.35
CA LEU A 147 -13.99 13.24 5.57
C LEU A 147 -13.75 11.98 6.43
N LEU A 148 -12.66 11.96 7.18
CA LEU A 148 -12.27 10.81 8.01
C LEU A 148 -13.04 10.71 9.32
N SER A 149 -13.59 11.82 9.82
CA SER A 149 -14.43 11.87 11.04
C SER A 149 -15.89 11.53 10.79
N GLY A 150 -16.28 11.24 9.54
CA GLY A 150 -17.68 10.94 9.22
C GLY A 150 -18.60 12.15 9.14
N ALA A 151 -18.09 13.39 9.20
CA ALA A 151 -18.93 14.60 9.10
C ALA A 151 -19.68 14.70 7.75
N TYR A 152 -19.19 14.03 6.73
CA TYR A 152 -19.81 13.99 5.39
C TYR A 152 -20.41 12.63 5.03
N GLY A 153 -20.52 11.71 5.99
CA GLY A 153 -20.99 10.33 5.83
C GLY A 153 -19.97 9.31 6.33
N ASP A 154 -20.39 8.06 6.48
CA ASP A 154 -19.51 6.99 6.95
C ASP A 154 -18.27 6.85 6.06
N PRO A 155 -17.05 7.04 6.59
CA PRO A 155 -15.83 7.04 5.81
C PRO A 155 -15.53 5.69 5.13
N VAL A 156 -15.99 4.57 5.69
CA VAL A 156 -15.84 3.23 5.10
C VAL A 156 -16.71 3.11 3.86
N LEU A 157 -17.98 3.49 3.96
CA LEU A 157 -18.93 3.44 2.84
C LEU A 157 -18.58 4.47 1.77
N LEU A 158 -18.11 5.65 2.19
CA LEU A 158 -17.59 6.69 1.26
C LEU A 158 -16.38 6.18 0.51
N ALA A 159 -15.40 5.58 1.18
CA ALA A 159 -14.19 5.07 0.55
C ALA A 159 -14.51 4.02 -0.52
N ASN A 160 -15.40 3.08 -0.22
CA ASN A 160 -15.82 2.01 -1.13
C ASN A 160 -16.80 2.47 -2.22
N GLY A 161 -17.34 3.70 -2.13
CA GLY A 161 -18.25 4.25 -3.12
C GLY A 161 -19.71 3.79 -2.99
N GLU A 162 -20.09 3.20 -1.87
CA GLU A 162 -21.46 2.76 -1.60
C GLU A 162 -22.40 3.93 -1.29
N VAL A 163 -21.84 5.02 -0.77
CA VAL A 163 -22.58 6.26 -0.52
C VAL A 163 -21.84 7.46 -1.13
N SER A 164 -22.58 8.52 -1.38
CA SER A 164 -22.02 9.81 -1.80
C SER A 164 -21.83 10.71 -0.58
N LEU A 165 -20.90 11.68 -0.69
CA LEU A 165 -20.69 12.70 0.34
C LEU A 165 -21.99 13.49 0.60
N SER A 166 -22.37 13.62 1.85
CA SER A 166 -23.49 14.44 2.30
C SER A 166 -23.04 15.90 2.38
N ALA A 167 -23.59 16.75 1.53
CA ALA A 167 -23.29 18.18 1.55
C ALA A 167 -23.83 18.84 2.83
N PRO A 168 -23.10 19.83 3.39
CA PRO A 168 -23.61 20.65 4.46
C PRO A 168 -24.83 21.45 3.94
N GLY A 169 -25.80 21.69 4.82
CA GLY A 169 -26.95 22.52 4.49
C GLY A 169 -26.53 23.95 4.10
N PRO A 170 -27.41 24.70 3.40
CA PRO A 170 -27.07 26.05 2.93
C PRO A 170 -26.77 27.03 4.08
N GLU A 171 -27.33 26.78 5.27
CA GLU A 171 -27.12 27.59 6.48
C GLU A 171 -26.05 27.00 7.43
N ALA A 172 -25.25 26.03 6.95
CA ALA A 172 -24.20 25.43 7.77
C ALA A 172 -23.21 26.50 8.21
N PRO A 173 -22.88 26.58 9.52
CA PRO A 173 -22.00 27.61 10.02
C PRO A 173 -20.58 27.43 9.49
N ASP A 174 -19.86 28.56 9.34
CA ASP A 174 -18.46 28.53 9.03
C ASP A 174 -17.67 27.76 10.09
N ILE A 175 -16.69 27.00 9.61
CA ILE A 175 -15.78 26.28 10.49
C ILE A 175 -14.75 27.26 11.02
N ARG A 176 -14.56 27.33 12.34
CA ARG A 176 -13.58 28.21 12.98
C ARG A 176 -12.30 27.45 13.30
N LYS A 177 -11.16 27.99 12.87
CA LYS A 177 -9.83 27.55 13.29
C LYS A 177 -9.01 28.76 13.73
N GLY A 178 -8.94 29.01 15.04
CA GLY A 178 -8.38 30.22 15.57
C GLY A 178 -9.18 31.45 15.12
N ARG A 179 -8.51 32.38 14.44
CA ARG A 179 -9.15 33.61 13.89
C ARG A 179 -9.72 33.43 12.47
N LYS A 180 -9.40 32.32 11.81
CA LYS A 180 -9.87 32.06 10.45
C LYS A 180 -11.29 31.49 10.47
N ARG A 181 -12.09 31.93 9.51
CA ARG A 181 -13.41 31.39 9.17
C ARG A 181 -13.31 30.71 7.81
N ILE A 182 -13.72 29.46 7.73
CA ILE A 182 -13.70 28.65 6.53
C ILE A 182 -15.14 28.26 6.21
N PRO A 183 -15.69 28.67 5.05
CA PRO A 183 -17.02 28.30 4.65
C PRO A 183 -17.19 26.77 4.62
N ALA A 184 -18.28 26.26 5.19
CA ALA A 184 -18.56 24.82 5.20
C ALA A 184 -18.63 24.23 3.77
N SER A 185 -19.19 25.01 2.82
CA SER A 185 -19.25 24.65 1.40
C SER A 185 -17.87 24.51 0.74
N GLU A 186 -16.90 25.36 1.11
CA GLU A 186 -15.54 25.30 0.60
C GLU A 186 -14.79 24.08 1.16
N ALA A 187 -14.91 23.82 2.46
CA ALA A 187 -14.35 22.62 3.09
C ALA A 187 -14.94 21.34 2.46
N PHE A 188 -16.23 21.31 2.18
CA PHE A 188 -16.90 20.20 1.50
C PHE A 188 -16.38 20.00 0.05
N ARG A 189 -16.19 21.07 -0.71
CA ARG A 189 -15.62 21.00 -2.06
C ARG A 189 -14.21 20.37 -2.03
N VAL A 190 -13.36 20.82 -1.12
CA VAL A 190 -12.00 20.28 -0.95
C VAL A 190 -12.02 18.83 -0.47
N ALA A 191 -12.95 18.44 0.40
CA ALA A 191 -13.13 17.05 0.84
C ALA A 191 -13.51 16.14 -0.33
N ARG A 192 -14.42 16.58 -1.21
CA ARG A 192 -14.81 15.84 -2.42
C ARG A 192 -13.62 15.65 -3.38
N GLU A 193 -12.84 16.69 -3.60
CA GLU A 193 -11.64 16.62 -4.42
C GLU A 193 -10.59 15.68 -3.78
N SER A 194 -10.42 15.74 -2.45
CA SER A 194 -9.51 14.88 -1.70
C SER A 194 -9.90 13.41 -1.80
N LEU A 195 -11.19 13.08 -1.69
CA LEU A 195 -11.68 11.71 -1.87
C LEU A 195 -11.40 11.18 -3.29
N ALA A 196 -11.64 12.01 -4.30
CA ALA A 196 -11.34 11.63 -5.70
C ALA A 196 -9.84 11.42 -5.93
N LYS A 197 -9.00 12.30 -5.40
CA LYS A 197 -7.53 12.17 -5.44
C LYS A 197 -7.04 10.93 -4.68
N ALA A 198 -7.60 10.65 -3.50
CA ALA A 198 -7.24 9.48 -2.71
C ALA A 198 -7.52 8.18 -3.47
N ARG A 199 -8.68 8.06 -4.10
CA ARG A 199 -9.03 6.90 -4.93
C ARG A 199 -8.13 6.75 -6.17
N ALA A 200 -7.73 7.86 -6.80
CA ALA A 200 -6.79 7.83 -7.92
C ALA A 200 -5.40 7.37 -7.44
N LEU A 201 -4.93 7.94 -6.33
CA LEU A 201 -3.62 7.63 -5.75
C LEU A 201 -3.51 6.15 -5.33
N SER A 202 -4.56 5.61 -4.72
CA SER A 202 -4.60 4.19 -4.34
C SER A 202 -4.43 3.27 -5.57
N ARG A 203 -5.13 3.58 -6.67
CA ARG A 203 -4.99 2.83 -7.93
C ARG A 203 -3.60 2.97 -8.55
N ASP A 204 -3.07 4.19 -8.59
CA ASP A 204 -1.78 4.49 -9.24
C ASP A 204 -0.59 3.92 -8.43
N CYS A 205 -0.62 4.06 -7.11
CA CYS A 205 0.45 3.61 -6.20
C CYS A 205 0.24 2.18 -5.70
N ARG A 206 -0.92 1.56 -5.92
CA ARG A 206 -1.25 0.17 -5.55
C ARG A 206 -0.89 -0.14 -4.11
N PHE A 207 -1.43 0.59 -3.16
CA PHE A 207 -1.17 0.33 -1.74
C PHE A 207 -1.46 -1.13 -1.39
N LEU A 208 -0.55 -1.75 -0.63
CA LEU A 208 -0.69 -3.14 -0.20
C LEU A 208 -0.88 -3.19 1.32
N HIS A 209 -2.09 -3.51 1.73
CA HIS A 209 -2.40 -3.78 3.13
C HIS A 209 -2.16 -5.27 3.40
N TRP A 210 -0.98 -5.57 3.96
CA TRP A 210 -0.48 -6.95 4.11
C TRP A 210 -1.45 -7.89 4.81
N GLU A 211 -2.14 -7.41 5.85
CA GLU A 211 -3.14 -8.20 6.59
C GLU A 211 -4.34 -8.57 5.72
N LEU A 212 -4.78 -7.67 4.83
CA LEU A 212 -5.91 -7.93 3.92
C LEU A 212 -5.49 -8.70 2.67
N ALA A 213 -4.27 -8.48 2.20
CA ALA A 213 -3.74 -9.20 1.05
C ALA A 213 -3.53 -10.69 1.34
N PHE A 214 -3.17 -11.02 2.59
CA PHE A 214 -2.86 -12.38 3.05
C PHE A 214 -3.54 -12.68 4.39
N PRO A 215 -4.88 -12.68 4.46
CA PRO A 215 -5.60 -12.72 5.73
C PRO A 215 -5.38 -14.02 6.51
N GLY A 216 -5.00 -15.12 5.86
CA GLY A 216 -4.68 -16.39 6.52
C GLY A 216 -3.37 -16.40 7.31
N VAL A 217 -2.49 -15.43 7.08
CA VAL A 217 -1.22 -15.28 7.82
C VAL A 217 -1.44 -14.66 9.20
N TRP A 218 -2.56 -13.99 9.40
CA TRP A 218 -2.86 -13.21 10.59
C TRP A 218 -4.03 -13.82 11.37
N THR A 219 -3.99 -13.68 12.69
CA THR A 219 -5.04 -14.15 13.61
C THR A 219 -5.45 -13.03 14.57
N GLY A 220 -6.57 -13.23 15.28
CA GLY A 220 -7.02 -12.28 16.30
C GLY A 220 -7.62 -10.99 15.74
N TRP A 221 -8.23 -11.05 14.56
CA TRP A 221 -8.87 -9.91 13.89
C TRP A 221 -9.85 -9.13 14.77
N GLU A 222 -10.54 -9.81 15.68
CA GLU A 222 -11.51 -9.22 16.63
C GLU A 222 -10.83 -8.72 17.90
N ALA A 223 -9.59 -9.10 18.15
CA ALA A 223 -8.78 -8.63 19.26
C ALA A 223 -8.17 -7.26 18.94
N ARG A 224 -7.82 -6.49 19.97
CA ARG A 224 -7.14 -5.20 19.82
C ARG A 224 -5.73 -5.28 19.24
N ARG A 225 -5.23 -6.48 19.00
CA ARG A 225 -3.95 -6.76 18.35
C ARG A 225 -4.11 -7.96 17.44
N THR A 226 -3.91 -7.76 16.15
CA THR A 226 -3.66 -8.88 15.24
C THR A 226 -2.37 -9.56 15.66
N ALA A 227 -2.41 -10.88 15.73
CA ALA A 227 -1.25 -11.73 15.98
C ALA A 227 -0.91 -12.51 14.72
N GLY A 228 0.28 -13.07 14.63
CA GLY A 228 0.72 -13.83 13.47
C GLY A 228 1.88 -13.16 12.75
N GLY A 229 1.95 -13.35 11.47
CA GLY A 229 3.05 -12.94 10.60
C GLY A 229 3.68 -14.12 9.88
N PHE A 230 4.57 -13.84 8.94
CA PHE A 230 5.26 -14.86 8.18
C PHE A 230 6.34 -15.57 9.02
N ASP A 231 6.58 -16.85 8.74
CA ASP A 231 7.68 -17.62 9.35
C ASP A 231 9.04 -17.12 8.85
N ALA A 232 9.10 -16.72 7.58
CA ALA A 232 10.31 -16.16 6.99
C ALA A 232 9.94 -15.09 5.95
N VAL A 233 10.74 -14.03 5.89
CA VAL A 233 10.70 -13.02 4.82
C VAL A 233 12.06 -13.03 4.14
N ILE A 234 12.06 -13.34 2.84
CA ILE A 234 13.28 -13.37 2.03
C ILE A 234 13.14 -12.46 0.81
N GLY A 235 14.21 -11.82 0.37
CA GLY A 235 14.15 -10.97 -0.81
C GLY A 235 15.46 -10.29 -1.18
N ASN A 236 15.42 -9.67 -2.35
CA ASN A 236 16.44 -8.75 -2.81
C ASN A 236 15.73 -7.43 -3.15
N PRO A 237 15.58 -6.53 -2.16
CA PRO A 237 14.89 -5.26 -2.38
C PRO A 237 15.68 -4.36 -3.35
N PRO A 238 15.02 -3.38 -3.99
CA PRO A 238 15.72 -2.40 -4.83
C PRO A 238 16.71 -1.56 -3.99
N TRP A 239 17.87 -1.26 -4.57
CA TRP A 239 18.95 -0.54 -3.89
C TRP A 239 18.90 0.97 -4.12
N ASP A 240 17.88 1.46 -4.78
CA ASP A 240 17.71 2.84 -5.15
C ASP A 240 17.34 3.73 -3.95
N ARG A 241 17.59 5.02 -4.14
CA ARG A 241 17.09 6.05 -3.24
C ARG A 241 15.62 6.35 -3.52
N MET A 242 14.91 6.77 -2.48
CA MET A 242 13.51 7.16 -2.59
C MET A 242 13.36 8.56 -3.19
N LYS A 243 13.75 8.68 -4.46
CA LYS A 243 13.57 9.89 -5.28
C LYS A 243 13.50 9.52 -6.74
N LEU A 244 12.87 10.39 -7.54
CA LEU A 244 12.76 10.17 -8.97
C LEU A 244 14.16 10.09 -9.62
N GLN A 245 14.44 8.97 -10.29
CA GLN A 245 15.64 8.80 -11.09
C GLN A 245 15.41 9.43 -12.47
N GLU A 246 15.68 10.72 -12.61
CA GLU A 246 15.37 11.51 -13.81
C GLU A 246 15.94 10.90 -15.09
N VAL A 247 17.19 10.41 -15.05
CA VAL A 247 17.84 9.83 -16.22
C VAL A 247 17.08 8.61 -16.71
N GLU A 248 16.69 7.72 -15.81
CA GLU A 248 15.94 6.51 -16.14
C GLU A 248 14.53 6.85 -16.60
N TRP A 249 13.88 7.80 -15.92
CA TRP A 249 12.53 8.22 -16.24
C TRP A 249 12.43 8.82 -17.66
N PHE A 250 13.42 9.65 -18.05
CA PHE A 250 13.47 10.25 -19.38
C PHE A 250 14.04 9.32 -20.45
N ALA A 251 14.76 8.25 -20.10
CA ALA A 251 15.41 7.37 -21.07
C ALA A 251 14.46 6.83 -22.15
N ALA A 252 13.25 6.46 -21.77
CA ALA A 252 12.23 5.94 -22.70
C ALA A 252 11.29 7.01 -23.25
N ARG A 253 11.20 8.21 -22.60
CA ARG A 253 10.20 9.25 -22.93
C ARG A 253 10.77 10.44 -23.70
N ALA A 254 11.99 10.86 -23.31
CA ALA A 254 12.72 11.98 -23.91
C ALA A 254 14.23 11.70 -23.81
N PRO A 255 14.78 10.80 -24.66
CA PRO A 255 16.17 10.35 -24.56
C PRO A 255 17.18 11.51 -24.66
N GLU A 256 16.84 12.61 -25.30
CA GLU A 256 17.66 13.81 -25.41
C GLU A 256 17.93 14.47 -24.05
N ILE A 257 16.96 14.38 -23.11
CA ILE A 257 17.10 14.86 -21.74
C ILE A 257 17.94 13.90 -20.92
N ALA A 258 17.68 12.58 -21.06
CA ALA A 258 18.42 11.55 -20.35
C ALA A 258 19.93 11.56 -20.67
N ARG A 259 20.29 11.92 -21.92
CA ARG A 259 21.70 12.00 -22.38
C ARG A 259 22.47 13.19 -21.80
N GLN A 260 21.79 14.15 -21.18
CA GLN A 260 22.49 15.30 -20.58
C GLN A 260 23.29 14.84 -19.35
N GLN A 261 24.61 15.01 -19.41
CA GLN A 261 25.51 14.60 -18.31
C GLN A 261 25.36 15.47 -17.06
N ARG A 262 25.09 16.78 -17.26
CA ARG A 262 24.99 17.74 -16.14
C ARG A 262 23.54 17.89 -15.68
N ALA A 263 23.31 17.80 -14.38
CA ALA A 263 22.00 18.02 -13.78
C ALA A 263 21.39 19.41 -14.11
N SER A 264 22.24 20.45 -14.22
CA SER A 264 21.82 21.80 -14.60
C SER A 264 21.22 21.88 -16.01
N ASP A 265 21.78 21.11 -16.95
CA ASP A 265 21.31 21.10 -18.33
C ASP A 265 19.99 20.32 -18.42
N ARG A 266 19.87 19.19 -17.69
CA ARG A 266 18.59 18.49 -17.55
C ARG A 266 17.51 19.37 -16.96
N ALA A 267 17.80 20.06 -15.85
CA ALA A 267 16.85 20.97 -15.20
C ALA A 267 16.36 22.08 -16.13
N ARG A 268 17.24 22.62 -17.00
CA ARG A 268 16.89 23.63 -18.02
C ARG A 268 15.95 23.05 -19.08
N MET A 269 16.20 21.81 -19.55
CA MET A 269 15.32 21.15 -20.52
C MET A 269 13.97 20.77 -19.90
N VAL A 270 13.93 20.30 -18.67
CA VAL A 270 12.69 20.06 -17.92
C VAL A 270 11.89 21.34 -17.77
N ALA A 271 12.54 22.46 -17.44
CA ALA A 271 11.86 23.77 -17.37
C ALA A 271 11.32 24.23 -18.73
N ALA A 272 11.99 23.87 -19.84
CA ALA A 272 11.49 24.15 -21.19
C ALA A 272 10.25 23.33 -21.52
N ILE A 273 10.22 22.03 -21.17
CA ILE A 273 9.05 21.15 -21.37
C ILE A 273 7.85 21.69 -20.58
N ARG A 274 8.04 22.09 -19.32
CA ARG A 274 6.98 22.66 -18.49
C ARG A 274 6.36 23.93 -19.08
N LYS A 275 7.15 24.72 -19.85
CA LYS A 275 6.62 25.90 -20.56
C LYS A 275 5.83 25.56 -21.82
N GLN A 276 6.06 24.40 -22.42
CA GLN A 276 5.35 23.93 -23.62
C GLN A 276 4.01 23.26 -23.29
N ASP A 277 3.72 23.08 -21.99
CA ASP A 277 2.45 22.55 -21.45
C ASP A 277 1.96 21.31 -22.19
N GLY A 278 2.73 20.24 -22.10
CA GLY A 278 2.41 18.96 -22.75
C GLY A 278 2.21 17.84 -21.73
N ASP A 279 1.65 16.74 -22.20
CA ASP A 279 1.42 15.52 -21.39
C ASP A 279 2.70 15.03 -20.69
N LEU A 280 3.85 15.19 -21.35
CA LEU A 280 5.15 14.80 -20.78
C LEU A 280 5.51 15.62 -19.54
N ALA A 281 5.19 16.92 -19.51
CA ALA A 281 5.43 17.76 -18.34
C ALA A 281 4.53 17.36 -17.18
N ALA A 282 3.25 17.13 -17.46
CA ALA A 282 2.27 16.67 -16.46
C ALA A 282 2.66 15.30 -15.87
N ASP A 283 3.09 14.38 -16.71
CA ASP A 283 3.55 13.05 -16.27
C ASP A 283 4.82 13.13 -15.42
N TYR A 284 5.78 13.98 -15.81
CA TYR A 284 6.99 14.22 -15.02
C TYR A 284 6.67 14.83 -13.66
N ASP A 285 5.82 15.87 -13.61
CA ASP A 285 5.45 16.53 -12.37
C ASP A 285 4.70 15.57 -11.44
N ARG A 286 3.84 14.71 -11.98
CA ARG A 286 3.19 13.64 -11.24
C ARG A 286 4.21 12.64 -10.68
N ALA A 287 5.16 12.17 -11.48
CA ALA A 287 6.18 11.23 -11.03
C ALA A 287 7.10 11.84 -9.96
N ALA A 288 7.50 13.10 -10.13
CA ALA A 288 8.30 13.83 -9.16
C ALA A 288 7.54 14.02 -7.83
N TRP A 289 6.27 14.40 -7.89
CA TRP A 289 5.41 14.54 -6.73
C TRP A 289 5.23 13.20 -6.00
N VAL A 290 4.98 12.10 -6.73
CA VAL A 290 4.84 10.75 -6.14
C VAL A 290 6.12 10.36 -5.41
N ALA A 291 7.29 10.60 -5.99
CA ALA A 291 8.57 10.27 -5.36
C ALA A 291 8.81 11.10 -4.07
N GLU A 292 8.51 12.40 -4.11
CA GLU A 292 8.65 13.29 -2.95
C GLU A 292 7.64 12.94 -1.84
N ALA A 293 6.37 12.72 -2.21
CA ALA A 293 5.32 12.31 -1.28
C ALA A 293 5.63 10.96 -0.64
N SER A 294 6.14 9.98 -1.42
CA SER A 294 6.59 8.68 -0.91
C SER A 294 7.63 8.85 0.20
N ALA A 295 8.66 9.65 -0.05
CA ALA A 295 9.72 9.91 0.92
C ALA A 295 9.19 10.65 2.17
N SER A 296 8.26 11.58 1.98
CA SER A 296 7.61 12.29 3.09
C SER A 296 6.77 11.36 3.96
N VAL A 297 5.94 10.54 3.33
CA VAL A 297 5.08 9.56 4.01
C VAL A 297 5.92 8.52 4.74
N ALA A 298 6.96 7.97 4.13
CA ALA A 298 7.85 7.01 4.78
C ALA A 298 8.42 7.56 6.09
N ARG A 299 8.77 8.86 6.13
CA ARG A 299 9.29 9.53 7.35
C ARG A 299 8.22 9.85 8.39
N SER A 300 6.97 10.06 7.98
CA SER A 300 5.91 10.61 8.84
C SER A 300 4.82 9.63 9.24
N CYS A 301 4.65 8.52 8.50
CA CYS A 301 3.55 7.58 8.75
C CYS A 301 3.74 6.67 9.96
N GLY A 302 4.91 6.71 10.63
CA GLY A 302 5.23 5.85 11.76
C GLY A 302 5.49 4.37 11.42
N ALA A 303 5.45 4.01 10.13
CA ALA A 303 5.74 2.65 9.70
C ALA A 303 7.25 2.33 9.70
N TYR A 304 8.10 3.36 9.63
CA TYR A 304 9.55 3.24 9.50
C TYR A 304 10.30 4.15 10.47
N PRO A 305 10.10 3.98 11.79
CA PRO A 305 10.68 4.89 12.78
C PRO A 305 12.21 4.81 12.88
N LEU A 306 12.83 3.73 12.41
CA LEU A 306 14.26 3.48 12.60
C LEU A 306 15.11 3.77 11.37
N LEU A 307 14.57 3.58 10.16
CA LEU A 307 15.35 3.60 8.91
C LEU A 307 14.85 4.62 7.87
N SER A 308 13.82 5.42 8.18
CA SER A 308 13.31 6.45 7.26
C SER A 308 14.05 7.78 7.32
N GLY A 309 15.03 7.94 8.22
CA GLY A 309 15.76 9.19 8.43
C GLY A 309 16.75 9.53 7.29
N GLY A 310 17.04 10.81 7.10
CA GLY A 310 18.04 11.27 6.15
C GLY A 310 17.69 11.03 4.69
N ASP A 311 18.69 10.63 3.89
CA ASP A 311 18.54 10.28 2.46
C ASP A 311 18.07 8.83 2.36
N THR A 312 16.76 8.62 2.46
CA THR A 312 16.12 7.31 2.62
C THR A 312 16.37 6.41 1.41
N ASN A 313 16.92 5.23 1.65
CA ASN A 313 17.10 4.18 0.65
C ASN A 313 15.95 3.16 0.73
N LEU A 314 15.49 2.67 -0.42
CA LEU A 314 14.39 1.69 -0.49
C LEU A 314 14.72 0.42 0.29
N TYR A 315 15.93 -0.14 0.11
CA TYR A 315 16.32 -1.37 0.83
C TYR A 315 16.22 -1.24 2.35
N ALA A 316 16.51 -0.06 2.91
CA ALA A 316 16.42 0.17 4.34
C ALA A 316 14.97 0.07 4.85
N LEU A 317 14.02 0.65 4.09
CA LEU A 317 12.60 0.51 4.40
C LEU A 317 12.11 -0.94 4.27
N PHE A 318 12.62 -1.69 3.27
CA PHE A 318 12.30 -3.11 3.12
C PHE A 318 12.79 -3.94 4.31
N VAL A 319 13.97 -3.64 4.86
CA VAL A 319 14.48 -4.29 6.09
C VAL A 319 13.52 -4.06 7.26
N GLU A 320 13.12 -2.82 7.49
CA GLU A 320 12.20 -2.47 8.58
C GLU A 320 10.79 -3.05 8.35
N ARG A 321 10.31 -3.05 7.10
CA ARG A 321 9.04 -3.69 6.74
C ARG A 321 9.08 -5.19 6.98
N ALA A 322 10.15 -5.88 6.58
CA ALA A 322 10.30 -7.32 6.76
C ALA A 322 10.26 -7.73 8.24
N LEU A 323 10.90 -6.97 9.13
CA LEU A 323 10.83 -7.21 10.58
C LEU A 323 9.42 -7.04 11.15
N ARG A 324 8.61 -6.17 10.53
CA ARG A 324 7.22 -5.98 10.94
C ARG A 324 6.28 -7.05 10.40
N LEU A 325 6.66 -7.73 9.32
CA LEU A 325 5.87 -8.78 8.68
C LEU A 325 6.15 -10.16 9.25
N VAL A 326 7.32 -10.38 9.80
CA VAL A 326 7.71 -11.66 10.37
C VAL A 326 7.16 -11.81 11.78
N LYS A 327 6.75 -13.02 12.18
CA LYS A 327 6.37 -13.35 13.56
C LYS A 327 7.58 -13.29 14.51
N ALA A 328 7.35 -13.27 15.82
CA ALA A 328 8.40 -13.07 16.84
C ALA A 328 9.59 -14.04 16.72
N GLU A 329 9.37 -15.29 16.32
CA GLU A 329 10.40 -16.31 16.12
C GLU A 329 10.78 -16.51 14.65
N GLY A 330 10.32 -15.61 13.76
CA GLY A 330 10.54 -15.74 12.33
C GLY A 330 11.91 -15.21 11.90
N ILE A 331 12.25 -15.47 10.64
CA ILE A 331 13.58 -15.18 10.09
C ILE A 331 13.44 -14.15 8.94
N VAL A 332 14.35 -13.17 8.94
CA VAL A 332 14.48 -12.21 7.82
C VAL A 332 15.81 -12.45 7.12
N GLY A 333 15.77 -12.71 5.81
CA GLY A 333 16.93 -12.90 4.95
C GLY A 333 16.85 -11.98 3.74
N LEU A 334 17.48 -10.80 3.79
CA LEU A 334 17.48 -9.82 2.70
C LEU A 334 18.89 -9.57 2.18
N LEU A 335 19.03 -9.49 0.84
CA LEU A 335 20.25 -9.07 0.20
C LEU A 335 20.27 -7.54 0.08
N VAL A 336 21.11 -6.89 0.89
CA VAL A 336 21.21 -5.43 0.94
C VAL A 336 22.66 -4.97 0.85
N PRO A 337 22.93 -3.71 0.42
CA PRO A 337 24.27 -3.15 0.42
C PRO A 337 24.88 -3.14 1.82
N SER A 338 26.16 -3.49 1.94
CA SER A 338 26.89 -3.48 3.23
C SER A 338 26.94 -2.09 3.88
N GLY A 339 26.72 -1.03 3.10
CA GLY A 339 26.62 0.34 3.58
C GLY A 339 25.58 0.56 4.68
N ILE A 340 24.52 -0.27 4.76
CA ILE A 340 23.54 -0.17 5.84
C ILE A 340 24.19 -0.31 7.24
N ALA A 341 25.22 -1.15 7.38
CA ALA A 341 25.92 -1.35 8.63
C ALA A 341 26.85 -0.19 9.02
N ALA A 342 27.25 0.62 8.04
CA ALA A 342 28.12 1.77 8.24
C ALA A 342 27.35 3.10 8.33
N ASP A 343 26.06 3.11 8.03
CA ASP A 343 25.22 4.31 8.03
C ASP A 343 24.90 4.71 9.46
N LYS A 344 25.26 5.95 9.83
CA LYS A 344 24.90 6.53 11.14
C LYS A 344 23.39 6.56 11.36
N GLY A 345 22.59 6.71 10.29
CA GLY A 345 21.14 6.67 10.32
C GLY A 345 20.59 5.32 10.76
N ALA A 346 21.32 4.22 10.51
CA ALA A 346 20.90 2.88 10.89
C ALA A 346 21.32 2.47 12.33
N ALA A 347 22.04 3.33 13.07
CA ALA A 347 22.54 2.98 14.40
C ALA A 347 21.42 2.66 15.41
N ALA A 348 20.26 3.34 15.31
CA ALA A 348 19.09 3.05 16.15
C ALA A 348 18.51 1.67 15.83
N PHE A 349 18.43 1.34 14.55
CA PHE A 349 17.97 0.05 14.07
C PHE A 349 18.85 -1.10 14.60
N PHE A 350 20.17 -1.03 14.41
CA PHE A 350 21.07 -2.08 14.89
C PHE A 350 21.04 -2.26 16.42
N ARG A 351 20.86 -1.18 17.17
CA ARG A 351 20.67 -1.27 18.62
C ARG A 351 19.35 -1.94 19.03
N SER A 352 18.34 -1.89 18.19
CA SER A 352 17.03 -2.48 18.48
C SER A 352 16.98 -4.00 18.22
N ILE A 353 17.91 -4.53 17.41
CA ILE A 353 17.98 -5.96 17.06
C ILE A 353 19.15 -6.70 17.72
N ALA A 354 20.07 -5.98 18.37
CA ALA A 354 21.18 -6.54 19.15
C ALA A 354 20.72 -6.91 20.56
#